data_f1e232e808c3f3fce8c6f932c4ace343
#
_entry.id   f1e232e808c3f3fce8c6f932c4ace343
#
_cell.length_a   1.000
_cell.length_b   1.000
_cell.length_c   1.000
_cell.angle_alpha   90.00
_cell.angle_beta   90.00
_cell.angle_gamma   90.00
#
_symmetry.space_group_name_H-M   'P 1'
#
loop_
_entity.id
_entity.type
_entity.pdbx_description
1 polymer ?
#
loop_
_entity_poly.entity_id
_entity_poly.type
_entity_poly.pdbx_seq_one_letter_code
_entity_poly.pdbx_strand_id
1 'polypeptide(L)'
;MRTVKQKLKKITIFTDGGCEPNPGPGGYGVILIYGNKQKELTGGFSLTTNNRMELFAAIAGLKALKFPCMVKLYSDSKYLVDAMTKGWAQKWRENGWWRNKKAKASNIDLWEKLIALCNKHQVEFEWVKGHAGLGANERCDELSMAALKQPNLPADEGYEQRPEDSSASKITQEGQSCRKCSTPVVKKVPRRKQKPAQTYYYEYYLYCPNCRTMYMVEEAKRYFENQTLL
;
A
#
# COMPACT_ATOMS: atom_id res chain seq x y z
N MET A 1 38.96 -28.29 1.37
CA MET A 1 37.53 -28.56 1.36
C MET A 1 36.89 -27.71 0.28
N ARG A 2 36.36 -28.31 -0.78
CA ARG A 2 35.61 -27.59 -1.82
C ARG A 2 34.22 -27.32 -1.28
N THR A 3 33.92 -26.06 -0.93
CA THR A 3 32.55 -25.61 -0.62
C THR A 3 31.71 -25.72 -1.88
N VAL A 4 30.86 -26.73 -1.95
CA VAL A 4 29.85 -26.85 -3.02
C VAL A 4 28.89 -25.65 -2.86
N LYS A 5 29.02 -24.63 -3.70
CA LYS A 5 28.04 -23.54 -3.78
C LYS A 5 26.67 -24.15 -4.16
N GLN A 6 25.85 -24.37 -3.16
CA GLN A 6 24.48 -24.87 -3.39
C GLN A 6 23.75 -23.88 -4.28
N LYS A 7 23.32 -24.31 -5.47
CA LYS A 7 22.61 -23.46 -6.42
C LYS A 7 21.25 -23.09 -5.84
N LEU A 8 21.03 -21.81 -5.56
CA LEU A 8 19.75 -21.31 -5.02
C LEU A 8 18.61 -21.61 -5.99
N LYS A 9 17.47 -22.02 -5.43
CA LYS A 9 16.24 -22.21 -6.20
C LYS A 9 15.69 -20.85 -6.63
N LYS A 10 15.28 -20.75 -7.89
CA LYS A 10 14.62 -19.54 -8.43
C LYS A 10 13.12 -19.62 -8.17
N ILE A 11 12.59 -18.64 -7.47
CA ILE A 11 11.18 -18.53 -7.12
C ILE A 11 10.65 -17.22 -7.66
N THR A 12 9.47 -17.26 -8.25
CA THR A 12 8.70 -16.04 -8.59
C THR A 12 7.57 -15.89 -7.57
N ILE A 13 7.40 -14.67 -7.06
CA ILE A 13 6.33 -14.34 -6.11
C ILE A 13 5.57 -13.15 -6.67
N PHE A 14 4.24 -13.24 -6.73
CA PHE A 14 3.34 -12.12 -6.96
C PHE A 14 2.62 -11.81 -5.66
N THR A 15 2.44 -10.52 -5.37
CA THR A 15 1.82 -10.06 -4.12
C THR A 15 0.89 -8.89 -4.37
N ASP A 16 -0.24 -8.91 -3.69
CA ASP A 16 -1.16 -7.80 -3.61
C ASP A 16 -1.80 -7.71 -2.23
N GLY A 17 -2.23 -6.50 -1.84
CA GLY A 17 -2.89 -6.26 -0.58
C GLY A 17 -3.87 -5.11 -0.66
N GLY A 18 -5.08 -5.33 -0.17
CA GLY A 18 -6.18 -4.38 -0.19
C GLY A 18 -6.79 -4.12 1.19
N CYS A 19 -7.40 -2.96 1.35
CA CYS A 19 -8.12 -2.57 2.55
C CYS A 19 -9.32 -1.70 2.17
N GLU A 20 -10.52 -2.11 2.55
CA GLU A 20 -11.74 -1.36 2.21
C GLU A 20 -12.77 -1.42 3.36
N PRO A 21 -13.17 -0.23 3.93
CA PRO A 21 -12.56 1.09 3.71
C PRO A 21 -11.10 1.14 4.19
N ASN A 22 -10.33 2.15 3.84
CA ASN A 22 -8.94 2.31 4.27
C ASN A 22 -8.80 3.55 5.21
N PRO A 23 -8.55 3.36 6.54
CA PRO A 23 -8.36 2.08 7.24
C PRO A 23 -9.67 1.31 7.44
N GLY A 24 -9.54 -0.03 7.59
CA GLY A 24 -10.67 -0.92 7.78
C GLY A 24 -10.27 -2.39 7.67
N PRO A 25 -11.21 -3.30 7.36
CA PRO A 25 -10.89 -4.68 7.04
C PRO A 25 -9.93 -4.74 5.85
N GLY A 26 -8.87 -5.53 5.96
CA GLY A 26 -7.89 -5.68 4.90
C GLY A 26 -7.51 -7.13 4.67
N GLY A 27 -7.11 -7.43 3.43
CA GLY A 27 -6.67 -8.75 3.01
C GLY A 27 -5.43 -8.68 2.14
N TYR A 28 -4.73 -9.80 2.03
CA TYR A 28 -3.62 -9.97 1.11
C TYR A 28 -3.73 -11.27 0.33
N GLY A 29 -3.20 -11.26 -0.89
CA GLY A 29 -3.03 -12.40 -1.76
C GLY A 29 -1.60 -12.56 -2.21
N VAL A 30 -1.13 -13.80 -2.29
CA VAL A 30 0.22 -14.15 -2.72
C VAL A 30 0.19 -15.38 -3.61
N ILE A 31 0.93 -15.34 -4.70
CA ILE A 31 1.19 -16.49 -5.55
C ILE A 31 2.69 -16.77 -5.58
N LEU A 32 3.07 -17.98 -5.19
CA LEU A 32 4.45 -18.47 -5.30
C LEU A 32 4.53 -19.46 -6.47
N ILE A 33 5.52 -19.27 -7.34
CA ILE A 33 5.77 -20.13 -8.50
C ILE A 33 7.18 -20.70 -8.44
N TYR A 34 7.28 -22.02 -8.54
CA TYR A 34 8.53 -22.76 -8.65
C TYR A 34 8.43 -23.79 -9.80
N GLY A 35 9.08 -23.54 -10.91
CA GLY A 35 8.90 -24.32 -12.14
C GLY A 35 7.43 -24.29 -12.58
N ASN A 36 6.81 -25.47 -12.69
CA ASN A 36 5.40 -25.65 -13.00
C ASN A 36 4.48 -25.79 -11.77
N LYS A 37 5.02 -25.60 -10.57
CA LYS A 37 4.26 -25.66 -9.31
C LYS A 37 3.87 -24.26 -8.86
N GLN A 38 2.62 -24.10 -8.45
CA GLN A 38 2.08 -22.87 -7.91
C GLN A 38 1.48 -23.10 -6.52
N LYS A 39 1.61 -22.12 -5.65
CA LYS A 39 0.97 -22.10 -4.33
C LYS A 39 0.38 -20.73 -4.07
N GLU A 40 -0.87 -20.69 -3.66
CA GLU A 40 -1.57 -19.49 -3.22
C GLU A 40 -1.52 -19.37 -1.69
N LEU A 41 -1.38 -18.15 -1.21
CA LEU A 41 -1.53 -17.79 0.21
C LEU A 41 -2.42 -16.58 0.31
N THR A 42 -3.21 -16.53 1.36
CA THR A 42 -4.10 -15.42 1.65
C THR A 42 -4.26 -15.25 3.16
N GLY A 43 -4.67 -14.08 3.59
CA GLY A 43 -4.97 -13.75 4.96
C GLY A 43 -5.45 -12.32 5.08
N GLY A 44 -5.93 -11.94 6.25
CA GLY A 44 -6.47 -10.59 6.45
C GLY A 44 -6.58 -10.22 7.92
N PHE A 45 -6.97 -8.96 8.16
CA PHE A 45 -7.15 -8.38 9.47
C PHE A 45 -8.42 -7.53 9.52
N SER A 46 -9.02 -7.46 10.70
CA SER A 46 -10.28 -6.74 10.92
C SER A 46 -10.16 -5.22 10.84
N LEU A 47 -8.97 -4.69 11.17
CA LEU A 47 -8.66 -3.26 11.09
C LEU A 47 -7.17 -3.08 10.75
N THR A 48 -6.91 -2.50 9.58
CA THR A 48 -5.54 -2.29 9.08
C THR A 48 -5.54 -1.20 8.00
N THR A 49 -4.48 -1.11 7.20
CA THR A 49 -4.37 -0.19 6.06
C THR A 49 -3.86 -0.90 4.80
N ASN A 50 -4.14 -0.32 3.64
CA ASN A 50 -3.64 -0.80 2.35
C ASN A 50 -2.13 -1.08 2.38
N ASN A 51 -1.34 -0.08 2.78
CA ASN A 51 0.12 -0.21 2.83
C ASN A 51 0.60 -1.35 3.75
N ARG A 52 -0.13 -1.63 4.84
CA ARG A 52 0.20 -2.77 5.70
C ARG A 52 -0.09 -4.08 5.00
N MET A 53 -1.22 -4.19 4.29
CA MET A 53 -1.57 -5.40 3.55
C MET A 53 -0.58 -5.71 2.43
N GLU A 54 -0.11 -4.71 1.70
CA GLU A 54 0.95 -4.84 0.69
C GLU A 54 2.26 -5.37 1.30
N LEU A 55 2.65 -4.87 2.47
CA LEU A 55 3.82 -5.38 3.22
C LEU A 55 3.59 -6.80 3.74
N PHE A 56 2.41 -7.10 4.30
CA PHE A 56 2.07 -8.43 4.77
C PHE A 56 2.11 -9.47 3.64
N ALA A 57 1.62 -9.13 2.45
CA ALA A 57 1.68 -9.98 1.27
C ALA A 57 3.13 -10.38 0.95
N ALA A 58 4.03 -9.41 0.87
CA ALA A 58 5.47 -9.67 0.62
C ALA A 58 6.10 -10.52 1.73
N ILE A 59 5.81 -10.21 2.99
CA ILE A 59 6.29 -10.95 4.16
C ILE A 59 5.77 -12.39 4.13
N ALA A 60 4.47 -12.61 3.86
CA ALA A 60 3.88 -13.94 3.80
C ALA A 60 4.50 -14.80 2.69
N GLY A 61 4.73 -14.21 1.51
CA GLY A 61 5.39 -14.88 0.40
C GLY A 61 6.81 -15.31 0.74
N LEU A 62 7.63 -14.42 1.28
CA LEU A 62 9.02 -14.74 1.65
C LEU A 62 9.11 -15.70 2.84
N LYS A 63 8.23 -15.56 3.86
CA LYS A 63 8.17 -16.46 5.02
C LYS A 63 7.81 -17.89 4.65
N ALA A 64 7.08 -18.11 3.56
CA ALA A 64 6.71 -19.44 3.09
C ALA A 64 7.89 -20.24 2.52
N LEU A 65 9.02 -19.60 2.25
CA LEU A 65 10.21 -20.22 1.71
C LEU A 65 11.02 -20.89 2.85
N LYS A 66 11.20 -22.21 2.75
CA LYS A 66 11.89 -23.01 3.78
C LYS A 66 13.42 -22.87 3.77
N PHE A 67 14.01 -22.49 2.62
CA PHE A 67 15.44 -22.40 2.38
C PHE A 67 15.81 -21.10 1.70
N PRO A 68 17.09 -20.64 1.75
CA PRO A 68 17.55 -19.53 0.95
C PRO A 68 17.24 -19.73 -0.53
N CYS A 69 16.64 -18.73 -1.17
CA CYS A 69 16.24 -18.75 -2.57
C CYS A 69 16.67 -17.47 -3.28
N MET A 70 16.73 -17.53 -4.60
CA MET A 70 16.74 -16.37 -5.48
C MET A 70 15.29 -16.07 -5.82
N VAL A 71 14.79 -14.92 -5.39
CA VAL A 71 13.37 -14.55 -5.48
C VAL A 71 13.21 -13.35 -6.38
N LYS A 72 12.29 -13.44 -7.33
CA LYS A 72 11.79 -12.29 -8.06
C LYS A 72 10.37 -11.99 -7.56
N LEU A 73 10.20 -10.87 -6.87
CA LEU A 73 8.96 -10.48 -6.25
C LEU A 73 8.32 -9.32 -7.03
N TYR A 74 7.12 -9.57 -7.52
CA TYR A 74 6.30 -8.63 -8.26
C TYR A 74 5.21 -8.05 -7.37
N SER A 75 5.02 -6.74 -7.42
CA SER A 75 3.93 -6.02 -6.75
C SER A 75 3.59 -4.74 -7.50
N ASP A 76 2.34 -4.35 -7.49
CA ASP A 76 1.89 -3.04 -8.00
C ASP A 76 1.96 -1.92 -6.95
N SER A 77 2.35 -2.28 -5.74
CA SER A 77 2.63 -1.32 -4.67
C SER A 77 3.91 -0.52 -4.91
N LYS A 78 3.77 0.72 -5.36
CA LYS A 78 4.91 1.64 -5.43
C LYS A 78 5.51 1.93 -4.06
N TYR A 79 4.70 1.92 -3.00
CA TYR A 79 5.17 2.11 -1.64
C TYR A 79 6.18 1.03 -1.24
N LEU A 80 5.86 -0.23 -1.50
CA LEU A 80 6.73 -1.38 -1.24
C LEU A 80 7.96 -1.38 -2.15
N VAL A 81 7.74 -1.39 -3.47
CA VAL A 81 8.81 -1.57 -4.45
C VAL A 81 9.80 -0.42 -4.42
N ASP A 82 9.34 0.83 -4.39
CA ASP A 82 10.23 1.99 -4.32
C ASP A 82 11.05 2.01 -3.02
N ALA A 83 10.45 1.67 -1.88
CA ALA A 83 11.17 1.65 -0.62
C ALA A 83 12.29 0.60 -0.59
N MET A 84 12.10 -0.54 -1.25
CA MET A 84 13.11 -1.59 -1.34
C MET A 84 14.15 -1.32 -2.42
N THR A 85 13.74 -0.96 -3.64
CA THR A 85 14.65 -0.79 -4.78
C THR A 85 15.46 0.51 -4.71
N LYS A 86 14.89 1.59 -4.15
CA LYS A 86 15.60 2.86 -3.94
C LYS A 86 16.36 2.90 -2.60
N GLY A 87 16.32 1.81 -1.84
CA GLY A 87 17.02 1.69 -0.56
C GLY A 87 16.47 2.58 0.56
N TRP A 88 15.20 3.05 0.43
CA TRP A 88 14.62 3.92 1.45
C TRP A 88 14.39 3.19 2.77
N ALA A 89 13.87 1.96 2.73
CA ALA A 89 13.63 1.17 3.93
C ALA A 89 14.92 0.94 4.72
N GLN A 90 16.03 0.64 4.04
CA GLN A 90 17.34 0.47 4.67
C GLN A 90 17.84 1.79 5.29
N LYS A 91 17.74 2.91 4.56
CA LYS A 91 18.11 4.24 5.07
C LYS A 91 17.29 4.64 6.29
N TRP A 92 15.98 4.37 6.30
CA TRP A 92 15.15 4.65 7.46
C TRP A 92 15.60 3.84 8.67
N ARG A 93 15.88 2.55 8.49
CA ARG A 93 16.36 1.67 9.55
C ARG A 93 17.68 2.16 10.14
N GLU A 94 18.67 2.50 9.30
CA GLU A 94 19.98 3.03 9.70
C GLU A 94 19.86 4.37 10.44
N ASN A 95 18.84 5.18 10.11
CA ASN A 95 18.55 6.46 10.73
C ASN A 95 17.50 6.35 11.87
N GLY A 96 17.43 5.22 12.58
CA GLY A 96 16.50 5.01 13.68
C GLY A 96 15.02 5.16 13.27
N TRP A 97 14.71 4.78 12.03
CA TRP A 97 13.38 4.86 11.41
C TRP A 97 12.89 6.29 11.14
N TRP A 98 13.76 7.28 11.18
CA TRP A 98 13.41 8.64 10.75
C TRP A 98 13.41 8.75 9.23
N ARG A 99 12.24 9.02 8.64
CA ARG A 99 12.07 9.29 7.22
C ARG A 99 12.59 10.68 6.83
N ASN A 100 12.43 11.63 7.75
CA ASN A 100 12.94 13.00 7.65
C ASN A 100 13.05 13.60 9.07
N LYS A 101 13.48 14.87 9.17
CA LYS A 101 13.66 15.58 10.46
C LYS A 101 12.38 15.71 11.31
N LYS A 102 11.19 15.44 10.75
CA LYS A 102 9.89 15.67 11.42
C LYS A 102 9.08 14.40 11.64
N ALA A 103 9.34 13.32 10.91
CA ALA A 103 8.49 12.14 10.95
C ALA A 103 9.28 10.83 10.82
N LYS A 104 8.88 9.84 11.61
CA LYS A 104 9.31 8.44 11.45
C LYS A 104 8.63 7.77 10.26
N ALA A 105 9.21 6.71 9.77
CA ALA A 105 8.56 5.83 8.81
C ALA A 105 7.33 5.17 9.45
N SER A 106 6.30 4.94 8.65
CA SER A 106 5.14 4.15 9.09
C SER A 106 5.45 2.66 8.95
N ASN A 107 4.72 1.80 9.69
CA ASN A 107 4.79 0.34 9.56
C ASN A 107 6.18 -0.23 9.85
N ILE A 108 6.88 0.32 10.84
CA ILE A 108 8.24 -0.07 11.21
C ILE A 108 8.32 -1.56 11.52
N ASP A 109 7.33 -2.09 12.23
CA ASP A 109 7.18 -3.50 12.59
C ASP A 109 7.21 -4.44 11.37
N LEU A 110 6.61 -4.02 10.27
CA LEU A 110 6.57 -4.79 9.02
C LEU A 110 7.85 -4.60 8.20
N TRP A 111 8.40 -3.40 8.15
CA TRP A 111 9.69 -3.15 7.49
C TRP A 111 10.82 -3.96 8.13
N GLU A 112 10.87 -4.06 9.45
CA GLU A 112 11.88 -4.89 10.14
C GLU A 112 11.76 -6.36 9.75
N LYS A 113 10.52 -6.90 9.74
CA LYS A 113 10.25 -8.27 9.32
C LYS A 113 10.64 -8.52 7.86
N LEU A 114 10.28 -7.59 6.97
CA LEU A 114 10.59 -7.71 5.54
C LEU A 114 12.10 -7.68 5.27
N ILE A 115 12.82 -6.72 5.84
CA ILE A 115 14.28 -6.61 5.69
C ILE A 115 14.97 -7.86 6.24
N ALA A 116 14.54 -8.38 7.40
CA ALA A 116 15.07 -9.61 7.96
C ALA A 116 14.87 -10.83 7.04
N LEU A 117 13.73 -10.91 6.35
CA LEU A 117 13.47 -11.97 5.37
C LEU A 117 14.32 -11.77 4.10
N CYS A 118 14.46 -10.54 3.61
CA CYS A 118 15.33 -10.25 2.47
C CYS A 118 16.80 -10.61 2.73
N ASN A 119 17.27 -10.55 3.99
CA ASN A 119 18.62 -10.98 4.36
C ASN A 119 18.80 -12.51 4.29
N LYS A 120 17.72 -13.30 4.30
CA LYS A 120 17.77 -14.77 4.17
C LYS A 120 17.74 -15.22 2.71
N HIS A 121 17.25 -14.37 1.81
CA HIS A 121 17.05 -14.68 0.40
C HIS A 121 17.74 -13.64 -0.47
N GLN A 122 17.99 -13.96 -1.74
CA GLN A 122 18.36 -12.96 -2.75
C GLN A 122 17.07 -12.47 -3.40
N VAL A 123 16.58 -11.31 -2.98
CA VAL A 123 15.27 -10.79 -3.42
C VAL A 123 15.45 -9.61 -4.37
N GLU A 124 14.88 -9.73 -5.55
CA GLU A 124 14.71 -8.68 -6.52
C GLU A 124 13.24 -8.24 -6.52
N PHE A 125 12.98 -6.96 -6.29
CA PHE A 125 11.63 -6.39 -6.33
C PHE A 125 11.38 -5.76 -7.68
N GLU A 126 10.25 -6.09 -8.29
CA GLU A 126 9.78 -5.52 -9.55
C GLU A 126 8.39 -4.93 -9.42
N TRP A 127 8.26 -3.69 -9.87
CA TRP A 127 6.97 -3.05 -9.95
C TRP A 127 6.23 -3.50 -11.22
N VAL A 128 4.96 -3.87 -11.06
CA VAL A 128 4.05 -4.14 -12.16
C VAL A 128 2.89 -3.15 -12.13
N LYS A 129 2.31 -2.88 -13.27
CA LYS A 129 1.10 -2.06 -13.32
C LYS A 129 -0.08 -2.93 -12.89
N GLY A 130 -0.84 -2.47 -11.88
CA GLY A 130 -2.09 -3.12 -11.48
C GLY A 130 -3.10 -3.17 -12.64
N HIS A 131 -3.91 -4.24 -12.70
CA HIS A 131 -4.94 -4.47 -13.72
C HIS A 131 -4.42 -4.38 -15.17
N ALA A 132 -3.22 -4.90 -15.44
CA ALA A 132 -2.57 -4.86 -16.74
C ALA A 132 -2.60 -6.21 -17.50
N GLY A 133 -3.51 -7.12 -17.14
CA GLY A 133 -3.64 -8.44 -17.78
C GLY A 133 -2.58 -9.46 -17.33
N LEU A 134 -1.86 -9.19 -16.23
CA LEU A 134 -0.97 -10.17 -15.63
C LEU A 134 -1.77 -11.10 -14.72
N GLY A 135 -2.20 -12.24 -15.21
CA GLY A 135 -3.14 -13.15 -14.54
C GLY A 135 -2.73 -13.52 -13.11
N ALA A 136 -1.44 -13.64 -12.80
CA ALA A 136 -1.00 -13.91 -11.44
C ALA A 136 -1.18 -12.69 -10.50
N ASN A 137 -0.99 -11.45 -10.99
CA ASN A 137 -1.23 -10.25 -10.19
C ASN A 137 -2.73 -10.04 -9.96
N GLU A 138 -3.55 -10.22 -11.00
CA GLU A 138 -5.01 -10.15 -10.89
C GLU A 138 -5.55 -11.21 -9.92
N ARG A 139 -4.96 -12.41 -9.94
CA ARG A 139 -5.32 -13.46 -8.99
C ARG A 139 -4.94 -13.09 -7.55
N CYS A 140 -3.82 -12.37 -7.31
CA CYS A 140 -3.49 -11.84 -5.99
C CYS A 140 -4.52 -10.82 -5.50
N ASP A 141 -4.98 -9.92 -6.38
CA ASP A 141 -6.06 -8.97 -6.08
C ASP A 141 -7.35 -9.71 -5.69
N GLU A 142 -7.80 -10.69 -6.47
CA GLU A 142 -8.97 -11.52 -6.14
C GLU A 142 -8.82 -12.18 -4.76
N LEU A 143 -7.66 -12.74 -4.44
CA LEU A 143 -7.39 -13.37 -3.16
C LEU A 143 -7.42 -12.36 -2.01
N SER A 144 -6.86 -11.18 -2.21
CA SER A 144 -6.86 -10.09 -1.23
C SER A 144 -8.28 -9.61 -0.94
N MET A 145 -9.08 -9.38 -1.98
CA MET A 145 -10.48 -8.96 -1.89
C MET A 145 -11.40 -10.05 -1.31
N ALA A 146 -11.10 -11.31 -1.53
CA ALA A 146 -11.80 -12.41 -0.88
C ALA A 146 -11.45 -12.53 0.61
N ALA A 147 -10.19 -12.31 0.95
CA ALA A 147 -9.70 -12.39 2.33
C ALA A 147 -10.31 -11.33 3.24
N LEU A 148 -10.37 -10.06 2.81
CA LEU A 148 -10.94 -8.99 3.64
C LEU A 148 -12.43 -9.16 3.96
N LYS A 149 -13.15 -9.98 3.19
CA LYS A 149 -14.59 -10.29 3.39
C LYS A 149 -14.85 -11.47 4.33
N GLN A 150 -13.78 -12.13 4.80
CA GLN A 150 -13.94 -13.27 5.70
C GLN A 150 -14.48 -12.83 7.07
N PRO A 151 -15.37 -13.60 7.69
CA PRO A 151 -15.80 -13.34 9.06
C PRO A 151 -14.65 -13.59 10.06
N ASN A 152 -14.71 -12.94 11.21
CA ASN A 152 -13.79 -13.17 12.33
C ASN A 152 -12.30 -12.97 12.00
N LEU A 153 -11.99 -11.97 11.20
CA LEU A 153 -10.61 -11.60 10.92
C LEU A 153 -9.88 -11.23 12.23
N PRO A 154 -8.62 -11.69 12.41
CA PRO A 154 -7.81 -11.33 13.56
C PRO A 154 -7.51 -9.83 13.59
N ALA A 155 -7.09 -9.33 14.75
CA ALA A 155 -6.55 -7.98 14.88
C ALA A 155 -5.15 -7.88 14.25
N ASP A 156 -4.84 -6.75 13.62
CA ASP A 156 -3.48 -6.39 13.23
C ASP A 156 -2.80 -5.72 14.43
N GLU A 157 -2.12 -6.53 15.27
CA GLU A 157 -1.52 -6.06 16.52
C GLU A 157 -0.47 -4.96 16.34
N GLY A 158 0.15 -4.88 15.16
CA GLY A 158 1.12 -3.83 14.84
C GLY A 158 0.50 -2.58 14.24
N TYR A 159 -0.82 -2.54 14.06
CA TYR A 159 -1.51 -1.36 13.57
C TYR A 159 -1.88 -0.44 14.74
N GLU A 160 -1.17 0.66 14.85
CA GLU A 160 -1.52 1.74 15.76
C GLU A 160 -2.44 2.72 15.02
N GLN A 161 -3.71 2.74 15.43
CA GLN A 161 -4.66 3.72 14.91
C GLN A 161 -4.20 5.13 15.29
N ARG A 162 -3.73 5.89 14.30
CA ARG A 162 -3.41 7.29 14.52
C ARG A 162 -4.71 8.08 14.68
N PRO A 163 -4.69 9.19 15.42
CA PRO A 163 -5.85 10.08 15.49
C PRO A 163 -6.35 10.52 14.10
N GLU A 164 -5.45 10.62 13.12
CA GLU A 164 -5.75 10.94 11.71
C GLU A 164 -6.36 9.77 10.92
N ASP A 165 -6.19 8.53 11.40
CA ASP A 165 -6.74 7.31 10.78
C ASP A 165 -8.13 6.97 11.37
N SER A 166 -8.50 7.54 12.52
CA SER A 166 -9.85 7.38 13.04
C SER A 166 -10.83 7.93 12.02
N SER A 167 -11.91 7.20 11.76
CA SER A 167 -13.05 7.63 10.93
C SER A 167 -13.76 8.87 11.49
N ALA A 168 -13.17 9.51 12.49
CA ALA A 168 -13.55 10.78 13.02
C ALA A 168 -13.54 11.80 11.89
N SER A 169 -14.72 11.91 11.28
CA SER A 169 -15.20 12.97 10.42
C SER A 169 -14.24 13.38 9.28
N LYS A 170 -14.47 12.83 8.10
CA LYS A 170 -14.00 13.50 6.87
C LYS A 170 -14.37 14.97 7.01
N ILE A 171 -13.40 15.86 6.76
CA ILE A 171 -13.69 17.28 6.69
C ILE A 171 -14.47 17.50 5.40
N THR A 172 -15.80 17.64 5.52
CA THR A 172 -16.73 17.74 4.41
C THR A 172 -17.45 19.07 4.35
N GLN A 173 -17.43 19.84 5.46
CA GLN A 173 -18.15 21.11 5.58
C GLN A 173 -17.21 22.25 5.96
N GLU A 174 -17.49 23.43 5.42
CA GLU A 174 -16.84 24.67 5.83
C GLU A 174 -17.07 24.94 7.32
N GLY A 175 -16.08 25.49 7.98
CA GLY A 175 -16.14 25.77 9.44
C GLY A 175 -15.69 24.61 10.32
N GLN A 176 -15.60 23.38 9.80
CA GLN A 176 -15.04 22.24 10.57
C GLN A 176 -13.58 22.49 10.94
N SER A 177 -13.17 21.98 12.10
CA SER A 177 -11.80 22.14 12.59
C SER A 177 -10.80 21.35 11.73
N CYS A 178 -9.76 22.00 11.27
CA CYS A 178 -8.65 21.37 10.55
C CYS A 178 -7.98 20.28 11.40
N ARG A 179 -7.78 19.08 10.86
CA ARG A 179 -7.17 17.95 11.57
C ARG A 179 -5.72 18.20 12.01
N LYS A 180 -5.01 19.15 11.37
CA LYS A 180 -3.61 19.44 11.69
C LYS A 180 -3.40 20.52 12.72
N CYS A 181 -4.29 21.50 12.77
CA CYS A 181 -4.08 22.69 13.59
C CYS A 181 -5.35 23.26 14.20
N SER A 182 -6.46 22.54 14.12
CA SER A 182 -7.77 22.89 14.68
C SER A 182 -8.38 24.21 14.18
N THR A 183 -7.73 24.92 13.25
CA THR A 183 -8.28 26.14 12.64
C THR A 183 -9.47 25.77 11.75
N PRO A 184 -10.59 26.51 11.78
CA PRO A 184 -11.70 26.27 10.88
C PRO A 184 -11.30 26.32 9.42
N VAL A 185 -11.73 25.32 8.63
CA VAL A 185 -11.47 25.28 7.20
C VAL A 185 -12.47 26.14 6.42
N VAL A 186 -12.02 26.68 5.30
CA VAL A 186 -12.82 27.49 4.39
C VAL A 186 -12.99 26.83 3.05
N LYS A 187 -14.13 27.06 2.41
CA LYS A 187 -14.41 26.57 1.05
C LYS A 187 -13.62 27.36 0.02
N LYS A 188 -12.98 26.67 -0.92
CA LYS A 188 -12.27 27.28 -2.04
C LYS A 188 -12.63 26.62 -3.36
N VAL A 189 -12.78 27.41 -4.40
CA VAL A 189 -12.99 26.94 -5.77
C VAL A 189 -11.65 26.87 -6.49
N PRO A 190 -11.33 25.76 -7.20
CA PRO A 190 -10.10 25.65 -7.98
C PRO A 190 -10.05 26.70 -9.10
N ARG A 191 -8.92 27.39 -9.23
CA ARG A 191 -8.69 28.41 -10.28
C ARG A 191 -8.07 27.83 -11.56
N ARG A 192 -7.72 26.54 -11.57
CA ARG A 192 -6.97 25.94 -12.68
C ARG A 192 -7.90 25.48 -13.80
N LYS A 193 -7.49 25.75 -15.06
CA LYS A 193 -8.11 25.17 -16.25
C LYS A 193 -7.90 23.65 -16.28
N GLN A 194 -8.83 22.95 -16.92
CA GLN A 194 -8.75 21.51 -17.17
C GLN A 194 -7.41 21.12 -17.80
N LYS A 195 -6.82 20.02 -17.33
CA LYS A 195 -5.62 19.45 -17.93
C LYS A 195 -6.02 18.44 -19.01
N PRO A 196 -5.21 18.26 -20.09
CA PRO A 196 -5.39 17.15 -21.02
C PRO A 196 -5.45 15.82 -20.26
N ALA A 197 -6.35 14.92 -20.66
CA ALA A 197 -6.62 13.62 -20.04
C ALA A 197 -7.17 13.65 -18.60
N GLN A 198 -7.65 14.78 -18.12
CA GLN A 198 -8.35 14.84 -16.84
C GLN A 198 -9.79 14.36 -17.01
N THR A 199 -10.19 13.31 -16.26
CA THR A 199 -11.51 12.67 -16.34
C THR A 199 -12.52 13.22 -15.33
N TYR A 200 -12.04 13.88 -14.28
CA TYR A 200 -12.88 14.51 -13.24
C TYR A 200 -12.25 15.79 -12.71
N TYR A 201 -13.07 16.59 -12.03
CA TYR A 201 -12.65 17.79 -11.29
C TYR A 201 -13.45 17.91 -10.00
N TYR A 202 -12.99 18.80 -9.11
CA TYR A 202 -13.75 19.17 -7.92
C TYR A 202 -14.30 20.58 -8.09
N GLU A 203 -15.59 20.78 -7.90
CA GLU A 203 -16.22 22.11 -7.91
C GLU A 203 -15.65 23.00 -6.83
N TYR A 204 -15.36 22.41 -5.67
CA TYR A 204 -14.71 23.10 -4.57
C TYR A 204 -13.88 22.09 -3.74
N TYR A 205 -13.03 22.61 -2.91
CA TYR A 205 -12.30 21.89 -1.88
C TYR A 205 -12.30 22.71 -0.60
N LEU A 206 -12.04 22.09 0.56
CA LEU A 206 -11.88 22.79 1.82
C LEU A 206 -10.39 23.04 2.07
N TYR A 207 -10.09 24.20 2.63
CA TYR A 207 -8.72 24.68 2.80
C TYR A 207 -8.54 25.26 4.20
N CYS A 208 -7.49 24.85 4.86
CA CYS A 208 -7.11 25.46 6.14
C CYS A 208 -6.25 26.71 5.89
N PRO A 209 -6.70 27.91 6.32
CA PRO A 209 -5.95 29.13 6.10
C PRO A 209 -4.63 29.18 6.89
N ASN A 210 -4.54 28.49 8.00
CA ASN A 210 -3.36 28.47 8.86
C ASN A 210 -2.28 27.49 8.32
N CYS A 211 -2.55 26.20 8.31
CA CYS A 211 -1.55 25.18 7.93
C CYS A 211 -1.55 24.84 6.43
N ARG A 212 -2.40 25.46 5.64
CA ARG A 212 -2.54 25.30 4.17
C ARG A 212 -2.91 23.89 3.71
N THR A 213 -3.44 23.04 4.62
CA THR A 213 -3.92 21.70 4.25
C THR A 213 -5.18 21.82 3.42
N MET A 214 -5.25 21.03 2.34
CA MET A 214 -6.43 20.90 1.48
C MET A 214 -7.16 19.58 1.77
N TYR A 215 -8.49 19.63 1.80
CA TYR A 215 -9.38 18.49 1.95
C TYR A 215 -10.27 18.39 0.72
N MET A 216 -10.13 17.31 -0.03
CA MET A 216 -10.98 17.04 -1.18
C MET A 216 -12.33 16.51 -0.68
N VAL A 217 -13.41 17.06 -1.17
CA VAL A 217 -14.78 16.72 -0.75
C VAL A 217 -15.41 15.89 -1.87
N GLU A 218 -15.73 14.62 -1.58
CA GLU A 218 -16.21 13.69 -2.61
C GLU A 218 -17.53 14.15 -3.23
N GLU A 219 -18.41 14.79 -2.46
CA GLU A 219 -19.66 15.37 -2.95
C GLU A 219 -19.44 16.51 -3.97
N ALA A 220 -18.25 17.12 -3.95
CA ALA A 220 -17.86 18.17 -4.91
C ALA A 220 -17.16 17.63 -6.15
N LYS A 221 -16.97 16.32 -6.26
CA LYS A 221 -16.34 15.67 -7.41
C LYS A 221 -17.32 15.57 -8.57
N ARG A 222 -16.90 15.98 -9.76
CA ARG A 222 -17.66 15.90 -11.00
C ARG A 222 -16.81 15.24 -12.07
N TYR A 223 -17.45 14.45 -12.92
CA TYR A 223 -16.80 13.85 -14.08
C TYR A 223 -17.10 14.69 -15.31
N PHE A 224 -16.15 14.78 -16.21
CA PHE A 224 -16.44 15.37 -17.53
C PHE A 224 -17.30 14.41 -18.32
N GLU A 225 -18.37 14.90 -18.95
CA GLU A 225 -19.11 14.11 -19.92
C GLU A 225 -18.17 13.74 -21.08
N ASN A 226 -18.12 12.46 -21.42
CA ASN A 226 -17.38 12.02 -22.60
C ASN A 226 -18.03 12.73 -23.80
N GLN A 227 -17.34 13.71 -24.37
CA GLN A 227 -17.67 14.17 -25.71
C GLN A 227 -17.43 13.01 -26.65
N THR A 228 -18.49 12.31 -27.00
CA THR A 228 -18.51 11.37 -28.12
C THR A 228 -18.15 12.19 -29.35
N LEU A 229 -16.92 12.03 -29.84
CA LEU A 229 -16.54 12.54 -31.15
C LEU A 229 -17.38 11.76 -32.17
N LEU A 230 -18.39 12.43 -32.73
CA LEU A 230 -19.04 12.04 -33.98
C LEU A 230 -18.04 12.11 -35.13
#